data_691e9f10b7f390c1cfaa11d0a2155e89
#
_entry.id   691e9f10b7f390c1cfaa11d0a2155e89
#
_cell.length_a   1.000
_cell.length_b   1.000
_cell.length_c   1.000
_cell.angle_alpha   90.00
_cell.angle_beta   90.00
_cell.angle_gamma   90.00
#
_symmetry.space_group_name_H-M   'P 1'
#
loop_
_entity.id
_entity.type
_entity.pdbx_description
1 polymer ?
#
loop_
_entity_poly.entity_id
_entity_poly.type
_entity_poly.pdbx_seq_one_letter_code
_entity_poly.pdbx_strand_id
1 'polypeptide(L)'
;KNVSLINLDRCFDFLPEAWQCVKCHEMTDQVLLKSAKELDKTFQWLEKSNFEPQFMPIIDNDEQALDFVLDTARYYRYPAVELVFKDDSHRMISSEVIDRFHAMGIKVWINSLTLNFPLCGYHDDICSLFDDPNKGWGWLCDHGADVIQTDFVRELNEYLDQRY
;
A
#
# COMPACT_ATOMS: atom_id res chain seq x y z
N LYS A 1 -19.76 -2.67 -13.77
CA LYS A 1 -19.13 -1.36 -14.00
C LYS A 1 -17.73 -1.45 -13.44
N ASN A 2 -16.72 -1.26 -14.27
CA ASN A 2 -15.35 -1.11 -13.81
C ASN A 2 -15.27 0.28 -13.16
N VAL A 3 -15.14 0.31 -11.83
CA VAL A 3 -14.98 1.55 -11.08
C VAL A 3 -13.49 1.67 -10.78
N SER A 4 -12.88 2.77 -11.24
CA SER A 4 -11.50 3.08 -10.90
C SER A 4 -11.41 3.49 -9.43
N LEU A 5 -10.44 2.95 -8.71
CA LEU A 5 -10.11 3.40 -7.37
C LEU A 5 -9.24 4.66 -7.46
N ILE A 6 -9.55 5.67 -6.69
CA ILE A 6 -8.78 6.91 -6.57
C ILE A 6 -8.00 6.85 -5.25
N ASN A 7 -6.68 6.82 -5.36
CA ASN A 7 -5.80 6.92 -4.20
C ASN A 7 -5.49 8.40 -3.91
N LEU A 8 -5.93 8.91 -2.76
CA LEU A 8 -5.61 10.25 -2.30
C LEU A 8 -4.34 10.22 -1.46
N ASP A 9 -3.24 10.58 -2.12
CA ASP A 9 -1.94 10.75 -1.49
C ASP A 9 -1.78 12.12 -0.82
N ARG A 10 -0.86 12.22 0.16
CA ARG A 10 -0.43 13.47 0.81
C ARG A 10 -1.56 14.30 1.44
N CYS A 11 -2.64 13.65 1.86
CA CYS A 11 -3.75 14.30 2.56
C CYS A 11 -3.72 14.12 4.10
N PHE A 12 -2.59 13.68 4.66
CA PHE A 12 -2.48 13.26 6.06
C PHE A 12 -2.72 14.38 7.08
N ASP A 13 -2.46 15.62 6.73
CA ASP A 13 -2.66 16.77 7.64
C ASP A 13 -4.14 17.24 7.65
N PHE A 14 -4.99 16.71 6.76
CA PHE A 14 -6.41 17.09 6.59
C PHE A 14 -7.32 15.91 6.16
N LEU A 15 -7.05 14.72 6.71
CA LEU A 15 -7.86 13.52 6.44
C LEU A 15 -9.37 13.72 6.71
N PRO A 16 -9.79 14.37 7.82
CA PRO A 16 -11.22 14.62 8.05
C PRO A 16 -11.87 15.49 6.98
N GLU A 17 -11.20 16.54 6.53
CA GLU A 17 -11.69 17.45 5.49
C GLU A 17 -11.73 16.76 4.12
N ALA A 18 -10.69 15.98 3.79
CA ALA A 18 -10.64 15.18 2.58
C ALA A 18 -11.81 14.17 2.55
N TRP A 19 -12.06 13.48 3.66
CA TRP A 19 -13.18 12.54 3.77
C TRP A 19 -14.54 13.24 3.65
N GLN A 20 -14.69 14.42 4.24
CA GLN A 20 -15.91 15.20 4.09
C GLN A 20 -16.15 15.59 2.61
N CYS A 21 -15.11 15.95 1.89
CA CYS A 21 -15.20 16.24 0.46
C CYS A 21 -15.62 14.98 -0.32
N VAL A 22 -15.02 13.82 -0.03
CA VAL A 22 -15.37 12.53 -0.63
C VAL A 22 -16.86 12.21 -0.44
N LYS A 23 -17.37 12.41 0.78
CA LYS A 23 -18.81 12.20 1.07
C LYS A 23 -19.71 13.16 0.32
N CYS A 24 -19.35 14.46 0.25
CA CYS A 24 -20.12 15.46 -0.47
C CYS A 24 -20.25 15.16 -1.99
N HIS A 25 -19.29 14.42 -2.54
CA HIS A 25 -19.29 14.01 -3.95
C HIS A 25 -19.78 12.57 -4.18
N GLU A 26 -20.29 11.90 -3.14
CA GLU A 26 -20.79 10.51 -3.19
C GLU A 26 -19.76 9.51 -3.73
N MET A 27 -18.47 9.70 -3.35
CA MET A 27 -17.33 8.90 -3.86
C MET A 27 -16.75 7.95 -2.81
N THR A 28 -17.47 7.65 -1.75
CA THR A 28 -17.00 6.82 -0.62
C THR A 28 -16.50 5.43 -1.03
N ASP A 29 -17.08 4.86 -2.06
CA ASP A 29 -16.72 3.53 -2.57
C ASP A 29 -15.55 3.55 -3.57
N GLN A 30 -15.04 4.74 -3.92
CA GLN A 30 -14.04 4.93 -4.97
C GLN A 30 -12.75 5.56 -4.46
N VAL A 31 -12.73 6.07 -3.23
CA VAL A 31 -11.59 6.81 -2.70
C VAL A 31 -10.93 6.05 -1.57
N LEU A 32 -9.62 5.86 -1.72
CA LEU A 32 -8.72 5.32 -0.72
C LEU A 32 -7.85 6.45 -0.16
N LEU A 33 -7.98 6.72 1.13
CA LEU A 33 -7.12 7.65 1.86
C LEU A 33 -5.88 6.92 2.34
N LYS A 34 -4.72 7.58 2.42
CA LYS A 34 -3.51 6.96 2.98
C LYS A 34 -2.66 7.91 3.82
N SER A 35 -1.91 7.36 4.76
CA SER A 35 -0.94 8.09 5.58
C SER A 35 0.12 7.17 6.17
N ALA A 36 1.35 7.72 6.32
CA ALA A 36 2.43 7.17 7.14
C ALA A 36 2.53 7.86 8.51
N LYS A 37 1.85 9.01 8.67
CA LYS A 37 2.01 9.87 9.84
C LYS A 37 0.94 9.59 10.89
N GLU A 38 1.35 9.65 12.18
CA GLU A 38 0.44 9.65 13.32
C GLU A 38 -0.66 8.60 13.22
N LEU A 39 -0.28 7.36 12.91
CA LEU A 39 -1.23 6.26 12.67
C LEU A 39 -2.18 6.05 13.86
N ASP A 40 -1.71 6.29 15.08
CA ASP A 40 -2.51 6.26 16.29
C ASP A 40 -3.64 7.30 16.30
N LYS A 41 -3.34 8.54 15.92
CA LYS A 41 -4.36 9.62 15.81
C LYS A 41 -5.29 9.36 14.62
N THR A 42 -4.74 8.87 13.51
CA THR A 42 -5.55 8.49 12.36
C THR A 42 -6.53 7.38 12.72
N PHE A 43 -6.09 6.36 13.45
CA PHE A 43 -6.96 5.29 13.91
C PHE A 43 -8.06 5.78 14.85
N GLN A 44 -7.74 6.66 15.80
CA GLN A 44 -8.75 7.31 16.66
C GLN A 44 -9.78 8.12 15.87
N TRP A 45 -9.36 8.74 14.76
CA TRP A 45 -10.30 9.44 13.86
C TRP A 45 -11.17 8.44 13.09
N LEU A 46 -10.60 7.32 12.61
CA LEU A 46 -11.38 6.25 11.98
C LEU A 46 -12.45 5.69 12.93
N GLU A 47 -12.10 5.44 14.20
CA GLU A 47 -13.06 5.03 15.23
C GLU A 47 -14.20 6.04 15.40
N LYS A 48 -13.89 7.32 15.53
CA LYS A 48 -14.88 8.41 15.64
C LYS A 48 -15.76 8.55 14.39
N SER A 49 -15.27 8.10 13.26
CA SER A 49 -15.97 8.07 11.98
C SER A 49 -16.71 6.74 11.73
N ASN A 50 -16.89 5.89 12.77
CA ASN A 50 -17.48 4.55 12.68
C ASN A 50 -16.82 3.66 11.61
N PHE A 51 -15.51 3.87 11.36
CA PHE A 51 -14.75 3.14 10.34
C PHE A 51 -15.32 3.23 8.90
N GLU A 52 -16.04 4.31 8.59
CA GLU A 52 -16.57 4.54 7.24
C GLU A 52 -15.48 4.84 6.19
N PRO A 53 -14.43 5.65 6.50
CA PRO A 53 -13.40 5.94 5.50
C PRO A 53 -12.65 4.69 5.07
N GLN A 54 -12.41 4.52 3.77
CA GLN A 54 -11.45 3.54 3.28
C GLN A 54 -10.03 4.11 3.45
N PHE A 55 -9.24 3.47 4.29
CA PHE A 55 -7.91 3.95 4.68
C PHE A 55 -6.86 2.87 4.52
N MET A 56 -5.72 3.24 3.92
CA MET A 56 -4.52 2.43 3.76
C MET A 56 -3.38 3.03 4.58
N PRO A 57 -2.90 2.35 5.62
CA PRO A 57 -1.70 2.77 6.32
C PRO A 57 -0.47 2.55 5.44
N ILE A 58 0.48 3.49 5.51
CA ILE A 58 1.82 3.34 4.93
C ILE A 58 2.76 2.98 6.06
N ILE A 59 3.47 1.87 5.93
CA ILE A 59 4.50 1.41 6.84
C ILE A 59 5.85 1.70 6.18
N ASP A 60 6.51 2.79 6.62
CA ASP A 60 7.76 3.26 6.04
C ASP A 60 8.94 2.80 6.89
N ASN A 61 9.42 1.60 6.63
CA ASN A 61 10.59 0.98 7.28
C ASN A 61 10.55 1.08 8.82
N ASP A 62 9.35 0.94 9.41
CA ASP A 62 9.05 1.17 10.81
C ASP A 62 8.36 -0.06 11.44
N GLU A 63 9.09 -0.75 12.33
CA GLU A 63 8.59 -1.92 13.04
C GLU A 63 7.44 -1.61 14.01
N GLN A 64 7.44 -0.42 14.63
CA GLN A 64 6.38 -0.03 15.55
C GLN A 64 5.08 0.25 14.79
N ALA A 65 5.19 0.90 13.61
CA ALA A 65 4.06 1.08 12.72
C ALA A 65 3.52 -0.26 12.20
N LEU A 66 4.40 -1.21 11.87
CA LEU A 66 4.00 -2.57 11.46
C LEU A 66 3.20 -3.26 12.56
N ASP A 67 3.72 -3.30 13.79
CA ASP A 67 3.04 -3.94 14.91
C ASP A 67 1.70 -3.26 15.23
N PHE A 68 1.65 -1.92 15.18
CA PHE A 68 0.43 -1.15 15.37
C PHE A 68 -0.65 -1.52 14.32
N VAL A 69 -0.27 -1.60 13.05
CA VAL A 69 -1.21 -1.94 11.97
C VAL A 69 -1.70 -3.38 12.10
N LEU A 70 -0.81 -4.33 12.41
CA LEU A 70 -1.19 -5.73 12.65
C LEU A 70 -2.13 -5.89 13.85
N ASP A 71 -1.98 -5.09 14.90
CA ASP A 71 -2.85 -5.10 16.08
C ASP A 71 -4.21 -4.46 15.81
N THR A 72 -4.24 -3.34 15.11
CA THR A 72 -5.49 -2.62 14.79
C THR A 72 -6.29 -3.27 13.67
N ALA A 73 -5.68 -4.08 12.81
CA ALA A 73 -6.32 -4.81 11.73
C ALA A 73 -7.45 -5.75 12.20
N ARG A 74 -7.49 -6.13 13.47
CA ARG A 74 -8.57 -6.91 14.08
C ARG A 74 -9.84 -6.08 14.34
N TYR A 75 -9.71 -4.77 14.41
CA TYR A 75 -10.82 -3.83 14.68
C TYR A 75 -11.28 -3.10 13.42
N TYR A 76 -10.34 -2.80 12.54
CA TYR A 76 -10.60 -2.14 11.26
C TYR A 76 -9.97 -2.95 10.13
N ARG A 77 -10.81 -3.39 9.19
CA ARG A 77 -10.33 -4.11 8.01
C ARG A 77 -9.79 -3.12 6.99
N TYR A 78 -8.47 -2.90 7.04
CA TYR A 78 -7.79 -2.12 6.01
C TYR A 78 -8.01 -2.75 4.64
N PRO A 79 -8.38 -1.98 3.59
CA PRO A 79 -8.46 -2.52 2.22
C PRO A 79 -7.10 -2.95 1.67
N ALA A 80 -6.07 -2.22 2.05
CA ALA A 80 -4.67 -2.53 1.74
C ALA A 80 -3.72 -1.95 2.80
N VAL A 81 -2.47 -2.37 2.76
CA VAL A 81 -1.32 -1.78 3.47
C VAL A 81 -0.23 -1.46 2.46
N GLU A 82 0.33 -0.26 2.51
CA GLU A 82 1.49 0.10 1.69
C GLU A 82 2.77 -0.17 2.47
N LEU A 83 3.67 -0.98 1.92
CA LEU A 83 4.94 -1.34 2.51
C LEU A 83 6.08 -0.62 1.80
N VAL A 84 6.88 0.13 2.57
CA VAL A 84 8.09 0.81 2.11
C VAL A 84 9.27 0.28 2.90
N PHE A 85 10.20 -0.41 2.24
CA PHE A 85 11.34 -1.07 2.86
C PHE A 85 12.64 -0.79 2.10
N LYS A 86 13.75 -0.74 2.85
CA LYS A 86 15.05 -0.38 2.29
C LYS A 86 15.82 -1.59 1.75
N ASP A 87 15.59 -2.74 2.31
CA ASP A 87 16.27 -3.98 1.94
C ASP A 87 15.40 -5.21 2.24
N ASP A 88 15.77 -6.35 1.66
CA ASP A 88 15.01 -7.60 1.68
C ASP A 88 15.01 -8.29 3.06
N SER A 89 15.84 -7.84 3.99
CA SER A 89 15.91 -8.41 5.34
C SER A 89 14.86 -7.84 6.29
N HIS A 90 14.11 -6.81 5.87
CA HIS A 90 13.13 -6.18 6.73
C HIS A 90 11.95 -7.11 7.01
N ARG A 91 11.55 -7.20 8.28
CA ARG A 91 10.49 -8.12 8.73
C ARG A 91 9.16 -7.93 7.98
N MET A 92 8.83 -6.69 7.58
CA MET A 92 7.55 -6.40 6.91
C MET A 92 7.36 -7.14 5.59
N ILE A 93 8.46 -7.54 4.92
CA ILE A 93 8.41 -8.29 3.66
C ILE A 93 8.61 -9.80 3.88
N SER A 94 8.71 -10.27 5.13
CA SER A 94 8.77 -11.69 5.41
C SER A 94 7.46 -12.40 5.04
N SER A 95 7.53 -13.64 4.59
CA SER A 95 6.35 -14.45 4.26
C SER A 95 5.37 -14.54 5.44
N GLU A 96 5.86 -14.61 6.68
CA GLU A 96 5.01 -14.62 7.87
C GLU A 96 4.12 -13.37 7.97
N VAL A 97 4.68 -12.19 7.74
CA VAL A 97 3.92 -10.93 7.84
C VAL A 97 2.98 -10.77 6.64
N ILE A 98 3.44 -11.08 5.43
CA ILE A 98 2.61 -11.02 4.22
C ILE A 98 1.42 -11.99 4.33
N ASP A 99 1.66 -13.23 4.75
CA ASP A 99 0.60 -14.23 4.94
C ASP A 99 -0.42 -13.79 6.02
N ARG A 100 0.02 -13.09 7.07
CA ARG A 100 -0.90 -12.51 8.07
C ARG A 100 -1.79 -11.44 7.47
N PHE A 101 -1.28 -10.52 6.64
CA PHE A 101 -2.10 -9.54 5.94
C PHE A 101 -3.11 -10.24 5.02
N HIS A 102 -2.67 -11.18 4.21
CA HIS A 102 -3.54 -11.94 3.32
C HIS A 102 -4.62 -12.73 4.07
N ALA A 103 -4.26 -13.38 5.18
CA ALA A 103 -5.22 -14.10 6.02
C ALA A 103 -6.31 -13.18 6.61
N MET A 104 -6.01 -11.91 6.84
CA MET A 104 -6.99 -10.89 7.25
C MET A 104 -7.74 -10.25 6.07
N GLY A 105 -7.42 -10.66 4.83
CA GLY A 105 -8.00 -10.12 3.59
C GLY A 105 -7.51 -8.70 3.27
N ILE A 106 -6.33 -8.33 3.77
CA ILE A 106 -5.67 -7.05 3.51
C ILE A 106 -4.72 -7.23 2.34
N LYS A 107 -4.82 -6.37 1.33
CA LYS A 107 -3.93 -6.40 0.18
C LYS A 107 -2.60 -5.73 0.48
N VAL A 108 -1.54 -6.26 -0.10
CA VAL A 108 -0.20 -5.70 0.00
C VAL A 108 0.10 -4.83 -1.20
N TRP A 109 0.36 -3.54 -0.94
CA TRP A 109 0.73 -2.55 -1.94
C TRP A 109 2.20 -2.20 -1.81
N ILE A 110 2.96 -2.27 -2.89
CA ILE A 110 4.40 -1.93 -2.92
C ILE A 110 4.66 -0.90 -4.04
N ASN A 111 5.50 0.09 -3.73
CA ASN A 111 5.91 1.10 -4.69
C ASN A 111 7.20 0.67 -5.40
N SER A 112 7.14 0.40 -6.71
CA SER A 112 8.32 0.15 -7.54
C SER A 112 8.91 1.43 -8.13
N LEU A 113 8.43 2.60 -7.73
CA LEU A 113 8.94 3.88 -8.20
C LEU A 113 10.44 4.03 -7.91
N THR A 114 11.19 4.52 -8.90
CA THR A 114 12.61 4.81 -8.72
C THR A 114 12.82 6.21 -8.19
N LEU A 115 13.29 6.31 -6.96
CA LEU A 115 13.62 7.56 -6.29
C LEU A 115 15.10 7.58 -5.87
N ASN A 116 15.53 8.67 -5.21
CA ASN A 116 16.89 8.79 -4.67
C ASN A 116 17.16 7.87 -3.45
N PHE A 117 16.16 7.14 -3.01
CA PHE A 117 16.22 6.16 -1.92
C PHE A 117 15.30 4.97 -2.25
N PRO A 118 15.64 3.75 -1.79
CA PRO A 118 14.84 2.58 -2.10
C PRO A 118 13.48 2.64 -1.39
N LEU A 119 12.42 2.28 -2.13
CA LEU A 119 11.06 2.08 -1.61
C LEU A 119 10.71 0.59 -1.47
N CYS A 120 11.44 -0.28 -2.18
CA CYS A 120 11.17 -1.72 -2.28
C CYS A 120 12.46 -2.54 -2.42
N GLY A 121 13.48 -2.28 -1.59
CA GLY A 121 14.72 -3.06 -1.57
C GLY A 121 15.49 -3.08 -2.91
N TYR A 122 15.37 -2.03 -3.73
CA TYR A 122 15.93 -1.94 -5.09
C TYR A 122 15.26 -2.84 -6.15
N HIS A 123 14.12 -3.45 -5.86
CA HIS A 123 13.28 -4.17 -6.83
C HIS A 123 12.36 -3.22 -7.61
N ASP A 124 12.91 -2.09 -8.03
CA ASP A 124 12.19 -0.96 -8.60
C ASP A 124 12.02 -1.04 -10.13
N ASP A 125 11.41 0.00 -10.69
CA ASP A 125 11.17 0.13 -12.13
C ASP A 125 12.46 0.12 -12.93
N ILE A 126 13.56 0.72 -12.42
CA ILE A 126 14.87 0.71 -13.11
C ILE A 126 15.46 -0.71 -13.16
N CYS A 127 15.41 -1.45 -12.05
CA CYS A 127 15.80 -2.85 -12.02
C CYS A 127 14.99 -3.66 -13.05
N SER A 128 13.68 -3.45 -13.08
CA SER A 128 12.77 -4.20 -13.95
C SER A 128 12.99 -3.92 -15.44
N LEU A 129 13.26 -2.67 -15.80
CA LEU A 129 13.35 -2.22 -17.20
C LEU A 129 14.74 -2.39 -17.79
N PHE A 130 15.81 -2.25 -16.99
CA PHE A 130 17.18 -2.14 -17.49
C PHE A 130 18.12 -3.26 -17.02
N ASP A 131 17.73 -4.08 -16.03
CA ASP A 131 18.45 -5.29 -15.62
C ASP A 131 17.62 -6.54 -15.92
N ASP A 132 16.68 -6.88 -15.04
CA ASP A 132 15.87 -8.09 -15.17
C ASP A 132 14.47 -7.88 -14.51
N PRO A 133 13.37 -7.92 -15.28
CA PRO A 133 12.03 -7.75 -14.70
C PRO A 133 11.68 -8.82 -13.66
N ASN A 134 12.31 -9.99 -13.68
CA ASN A 134 12.10 -11.01 -12.64
C ASN A 134 12.78 -10.65 -11.31
N LYS A 135 13.86 -9.86 -11.35
CA LYS A 135 14.50 -9.35 -10.13
C LYS A 135 13.78 -8.13 -9.57
N GLY A 136 13.10 -7.35 -10.42
CA GLY A 136 12.27 -6.21 -10.04
C GLY A 136 10.83 -6.63 -9.77
N TRP A 137 9.91 -6.34 -10.67
CA TRP A 137 8.47 -6.63 -10.52
C TRP A 137 8.15 -8.09 -10.22
N GLY A 138 8.92 -9.04 -10.82
CA GLY A 138 8.78 -10.46 -10.56
C GLY A 138 9.06 -10.81 -9.11
N TRP A 139 10.12 -10.25 -8.53
CA TRP A 139 10.44 -10.43 -7.13
C TRP A 139 9.32 -9.90 -6.22
N LEU A 140 8.77 -8.70 -6.51
CA LEU A 140 7.64 -8.14 -5.76
C LEU A 140 6.41 -9.06 -5.81
N CYS A 141 6.08 -9.60 -7.00
CA CYS A 141 4.99 -10.56 -7.15
C CYS A 141 5.22 -11.84 -6.33
N ASP A 142 6.45 -12.40 -6.35
CA ASP A 142 6.81 -13.61 -5.63
C ASP A 142 6.80 -13.42 -4.10
N HIS A 143 6.98 -12.18 -3.64
CA HIS A 143 6.89 -11.82 -2.22
C HIS A 143 5.49 -11.28 -1.82
N GLY A 144 4.48 -11.52 -2.65
CA GLY A 144 3.08 -11.35 -2.30
C GLY A 144 2.52 -9.94 -2.49
N ALA A 145 3.13 -9.10 -3.35
CA ALA A 145 2.50 -7.85 -3.75
C ALA A 145 1.21 -8.10 -4.53
N ASP A 146 0.09 -7.59 -4.04
CA ASP A 146 -1.20 -7.57 -4.75
C ASP A 146 -1.31 -6.36 -5.68
N VAL A 147 -0.66 -5.27 -5.32
CA VAL A 147 -0.66 -4.01 -6.08
C VAL A 147 0.76 -3.48 -6.16
N ILE A 148 1.20 -3.20 -7.37
CA ILE A 148 2.49 -2.56 -7.64
C ILE A 148 2.22 -1.15 -8.19
N GLN A 149 2.69 -0.13 -7.49
CA GLN A 149 2.66 1.25 -7.98
C GLN A 149 3.91 1.50 -8.82
N THR A 150 3.73 1.86 -10.09
CA THR A 150 4.79 2.07 -11.06
C THR A 150 4.50 3.30 -11.94
N ASP A 151 5.54 3.93 -12.46
CA ASP A 151 5.43 4.94 -13.53
C ASP A 151 5.33 4.29 -14.93
N PHE A 152 5.55 2.96 -15.04
CA PHE A 152 5.62 2.20 -16.29
C PHE A 152 4.49 1.16 -16.38
N VAL A 153 3.26 1.63 -16.26
CA VAL A 153 2.04 0.78 -16.17
C VAL A 153 1.90 -0.15 -17.38
N ARG A 154 2.24 0.34 -18.59
CA ARG A 154 2.13 -0.48 -19.80
C ARG A 154 3.14 -1.62 -19.76
N GLU A 155 4.37 -1.33 -19.47
CA GLU A 155 5.49 -2.28 -19.42
C GLU A 155 5.27 -3.32 -18.31
N LEU A 156 4.79 -2.90 -17.15
CA LEU A 156 4.40 -3.82 -16.09
C LEU A 156 3.26 -4.75 -16.55
N ASN A 157 2.22 -4.24 -17.20
CA ASN A 157 1.13 -5.08 -17.70
C ASN A 157 1.63 -6.08 -18.76
N GLU A 158 2.47 -5.64 -19.71
CA GLU A 158 3.08 -6.53 -20.71
C GLU A 158 3.92 -7.64 -20.06
N TYR A 159 4.62 -7.33 -18.97
CA TYR A 159 5.37 -8.32 -18.19
C TYR A 159 4.43 -9.32 -17.49
N LEU A 160 3.38 -8.82 -16.82
CA LEU A 160 2.43 -9.67 -16.10
C LEU A 160 1.64 -10.60 -17.05
N ASP A 161 1.24 -10.11 -18.22
CA ASP A 161 0.57 -10.90 -19.26
C ASP A 161 1.45 -12.05 -19.80
N GLN A 162 2.79 -11.92 -19.73
CA GLN A 162 3.72 -12.99 -20.12
C GLN A 162 4.00 -13.96 -18.98
N ARG A 163 3.81 -13.52 -17.74
CA ARG A 163 4.10 -14.31 -16.55
C ARG A 163 2.94 -15.24 -16.16
N TYR A 164 1.70 -14.83 -16.41
CA TYR A 164 0.47 -15.53 -16.04
C TYR A 164 -0.40 -15.87 -17.24
#